data_baa017564bbe9656d0a0b0df34bab855
#
_entry.id   baa017564bbe9656d0a0b0df34bab855
#
_cell.length_a   1.000
_cell.length_b   1.000
_cell.length_c   1.000
_cell.angle_alpha   90.00
_cell.angle_beta   90.00
_cell.angle_gamma   90.00
#
_symmetry.space_group_name_H-M   'P 1'
#
loop_
_entity.id
_entity.type
_entity.pdbx_description
1 polymer ?
#
loop_
_entity_poly.entity_id
_entity_poly.type
_entity_poly.pdbx_seq_one_letter_code
_entity_poly.pdbx_strand_id
1 'polypeptide(L)'
;MAGGYTMMLPKEEKIAIATKKELLASITGLLGGRVSEELFFGEISTGASDDFSRATKIARSMVTEYGMSDLGPVQLEHKSEGVFLGRDYTNNTKNFSDTVALEIDQEVRKIIDECYKKATKILKDNKDLVKLLSDTLIEKQTITKEEIDELVNTGKLSNKGDEPVELNEKIVEDKETKKTTKKNQSED
;
A
#
# COMPACT_ATOMS: atom_id res chain seq x y z
N MET A 1 -13.11 -6.32 -12.07
CA MET A 1 -11.95 -6.26 -12.98
C MET A 1 -11.21 -4.96 -12.65
N ALA A 2 -9.93 -4.98 -12.28
CA ALA A 2 -9.18 -3.74 -12.03
C ALA A 2 -8.81 -3.11 -13.37
N GLY A 3 -8.98 -1.77 -13.51
CA GLY A 3 -8.63 -1.03 -14.72
C GLY A 3 -7.13 -0.85 -14.90
N GLY A 4 -6.36 -1.03 -13.83
CA GLY A 4 -4.90 -0.95 -13.79
C GLY A 4 -4.38 -1.37 -12.43
N TYR A 5 -3.09 -1.65 -12.32
CA TYR A 5 -2.46 -1.95 -11.04
C TYR A 5 -1.00 -1.51 -11.02
N THR A 6 -0.51 -1.23 -9.82
CA THR A 6 0.91 -0.94 -9.56
C THR A 6 1.48 -2.04 -8.67
N MET A 7 2.58 -2.67 -9.10
CA MET A 7 3.31 -3.65 -8.30
C MET A 7 4.59 -3.01 -7.74
N MET A 8 4.67 -2.90 -6.43
CA MET A 8 5.89 -2.46 -5.76
C MET A 8 6.78 -3.65 -5.49
N LEU A 9 7.95 -3.69 -6.13
CA LEU A 9 8.97 -4.70 -5.88
C LEU A 9 9.88 -4.24 -4.74
N PRO A 10 10.11 -5.07 -3.70
CA PRO A 10 11.06 -4.75 -2.65
C PRO A 10 12.49 -4.67 -3.24
N LYS A 11 13.27 -3.68 -2.81
CA LYS A 11 14.64 -3.48 -3.30
C LYS A 11 15.64 -4.54 -2.84
N GLU A 12 15.36 -5.21 -1.74
CA GLU A 12 16.18 -6.25 -1.11
C GLU A 12 15.30 -7.17 -0.27
N GLU A 13 15.79 -8.34 0.12
CA GLU A 13 15.17 -9.17 1.16
C GLU A 13 15.17 -8.39 2.49
N LYS A 14 14.13 -7.58 2.70
CA LYS A 14 13.99 -6.86 3.96
C LYS A 14 13.58 -7.82 5.05
N ILE A 15 14.35 -7.84 6.12
CA ILE A 15 13.90 -8.29 7.43
C ILE A 15 12.55 -7.61 7.70
N ALA A 16 11.55 -8.34 8.15
CA ALA A 16 10.15 -7.88 8.29
C ALA A 16 9.91 -6.72 9.30
N ILE A 17 10.92 -5.86 9.47
CA ILE A 17 10.89 -4.71 10.39
C ILE A 17 10.77 -3.43 9.56
N ALA A 18 9.65 -2.71 9.74
CA ALA A 18 9.41 -1.43 9.11
C ALA A 18 9.66 -0.28 10.09
N THR A 19 10.37 0.74 9.65
CA THR A 19 10.58 1.98 10.42
C THR A 19 9.38 2.92 10.32
N LYS A 20 9.23 3.85 11.29
CA LYS A 20 8.21 4.92 11.21
C LYS A 20 8.26 5.68 9.88
N LYS A 21 9.46 5.98 9.39
CA LYS A 21 9.67 6.69 8.11
C LYS A 21 9.14 5.89 6.92
N GLU A 22 9.34 4.59 6.90
CA GLU A 22 8.84 3.70 5.83
C GLU A 22 7.33 3.56 5.86
N LEU A 23 6.73 3.45 7.05
CA LEU A 23 5.26 3.40 7.19
C LEU A 23 4.62 4.71 6.71
N LEU A 24 5.16 5.88 7.09
CA LEU A 24 4.69 7.18 6.61
C LEU A 24 4.87 7.33 5.09
N ALA A 25 5.96 6.81 4.52
CA ALA A 25 6.15 6.81 3.07
C ALA A 25 5.13 5.91 2.36
N SER A 26 4.81 4.75 2.93
CA SER A 26 3.78 3.84 2.40
C SER A 26 2.40 4.50 2.43
N ILE A 27 2.01 5.15 3.54
CA ILE A 27 0.74 5.90 3.63
C ILE A 27 0.72 7.01 2.57
N THR A 28 1.82 7.79 2.44
CA THR A 28 1.93 8.87 1.45
C THR A 28 1.74 8.35 0.01
N GLY A 29 2.32 7.19 -0.31
CA GLY A 29 2.17 6.53 -1.61
C GLY A 29 0.73 6.08 -1.88
N LEU A 30 0.07 5.45 -0.90
CA LEU A 30 -1.34 5.02 -1.02
C LEU A 30 -2.29 6.20 -1.27
N LEU A 31 -2.01 7.37 -0.68
CA LEU A 31 -2.82 8.57 -0.87
C LEU A 31 -2.59 9.27 -2.21
N GLY A 32 -1.53 8.89 -2.95
CA GLY A 32 -1.13 9.53 -4.21
C GLY A 32 -2.20 9.48 -5.29
N GLY A 33 -2.94 8.38 -5.42
CA GLY A 33 -4.02 8.24 -6.40
C GLY A 33 -5.11 9.30 -6.21
N ARG A 34 -5.62 9.44 -4.99
CA ARG A 34 -6.62 10.45 -4.63
C ARG A 34 -6.14 11.87 -4.88
N VAL A 35 -4.91 12.16 -4.45
CA VAL A 35 -4.33 13.50 -4.67
C VAL A 35 -4.16 13.81 -6.15
N SER A 36 -3.82 12.79 -6.97
CA SER A 36 -3.74 12.96 -8.42
C SER A 36 -5.10 13.27 -9.03
N GLU A 37 -6.17 12.58 -8.61
CA GLU A 37 -7.54 12.88 -9.06
C GLU A 37 -7.91 14.35 -8.79
N GLU A 38 -7.68 14.85 -7.57
CA GLU A 38 -7.94 16.24 -7.22
C GLU A 38 -7.11 17.25 -8.05
N LEU A 39 -5.81 16.96 -8.23
CA LEU A 39 -4.90 17.90 -8.89
C LEU A 39 -5.10 17.99 -10.40
N PHE A 40 -5.47 16.89 -11.05
CA PHE A 40 -5.54 16.81 -12.51
C PHE A 40 -6.96 16.88 -13.06
N PHE A 41 -7.94 16.36 -12.30
CA PHE A 41 -9.34 16.31 -12.76
C PHE A 41 -10.27 17.23 -11.96
N GLY A 42 -9.85 17.69 -10.77
CA GLY A 42 -10.69 18.52 -9.90
C GLY A 42 -11.86 17.78 -9.26
N GLU A 43 -11.99 16.49 -9.50
CA GLU A 43 -13.03 15.62 -8.97
C GLU A 43 -12.41 14.39 -8.31
N ILE A 44 -13.16 13.79 -7.39
CA ILE A 44 -12.73 12.61 -6.64
C ILE A 44 -13.65 11.44 -6.94
N SER A 45 -13.07 10.24 -7.09
CA SER A 45 -13.80 9.02 -7.38
C SER A 45 -13.74 8.01 -6.23
N THR A 46 -14.47 6.90 -6.36
CA THR A 46 -14.40 5.77 -5.43
C THR A 46 -13.19 4.87 -5.66
N GLY A 47 -12.40 5.13 -6.71
CA GLY A 47 -11.27 4.28 -7.12
C GLY A 47 -10.19 4.11 -6.06
N ALA A 48 -9.98 5.13 -5.22
CA ALA A 48 -8.99 5.11 -4.14
C ALA A 48 -9.49 4.49 -2.81
N SER A 49 -10.69 3.87 -2.77
CA SER A 49 -11.29 3.39 -1.51
C SER A 49 -10.45 2.32 -0.79
N ASP A 50 -9.83 1.41 -1.53
CA ASP A 50 -8.96 0.38 -0.96
C ASP A 50 -7.67 0.97 -0.41
N ASP A 51 -7.07 1.93 -1.12
CA ASP A 51 -5.88 2.64 -0.68
C ASP A 51 -6.14 3.42 0.63
N PHE A 52 -7.30 4.08 0.77
CA PHE A 52 -7.70 4.71 2.02
C PHE A 52 -7.85 3.70 3.16
N SER A 53 -8.48 2.56 2.91
CA SER A 53 -8.63 1.50 3.91
C SER A 53 -7.26 1.02 4.39
N ARG A 54 -6.33 0.78 3.48
CA ARG A 54 -4.96 0.33 3.78
C ARG A 54 -4.17 1.41 4.53
N ALA A 55 -4.23 2.67 4.05
CA ALA A 55 -3.56 3.80 4.69
C ALA A 55 -4.04 3.98 6.15
N THR A 56 -5.36 3.94 6.37
CA THR A 56 -5.96 4.06 7.71
C THR A 56 -5.56 2.91 8.62
N LYS A 57 -5.50 1.67 8.11
CA LYS A 57 -5.04 0.50 8.88
C LYS A 57 -3.59 0.67 9.31
N ILE A 58 -2.70 1.12 8.42
CA ILE A 58 -1.29 1.35 8.76
C ILE A 58 -1.17 2.45 9.81
N ALA A 59 -1.85 3.59 9.62
CA ALA A 59 -1.83 4.68 10.58
C ALA A 59 -2.35 4.25 11.95
N ARG A 60 -3.44 3.46 12.00
CA ARG A 60 -3.98 2.92 13.25
C ARG A 60 -2.98 2.00 13.95
N SER A 61 -2.35 1.05 13.23
CA SER A 61 -1.33 0.20 13.82
C SER A 61 -0.12 0.98 14.33
N MET A 62 0.28 2.08 13.65
CA MET A 62 1.33 2.98 14.15
C MET A 62 0.99 3.58 15.50
N VAL A 63 -0.27 3.97 15.69
CA VAL A 63 -0.75 4.58 16.95
C VAL A 63 -0.96 3.53 18.03
N THR A 64 -1.66 2.43 17.72
CA THR A 64 -2.18 1.51 18.74
C THR A 64 -1.28 0.32 19.04
N GLU A 65 -0.49 -0.14 18.04
CA GLU A 65 0.33 -1.35 18.17
C GLU A 65 1.81 -1.02 18.35
N TYR A 66 2.34 -0.02 17.59
CA TYR A 66 3.78 0.22 17.49
C TYR A 66 4.28 1.38 18.37
N GLY A 67 3.38 2.15 19.02
CA GLY A 67 3.76 3.31 19.83
C GLY A 67 4.52 4.37 19.04
N MET A 68 4.14 4.57 17.75
CA MET A 68 4.82 5.49 16.83
C MET A 68 4.11 6.83 16.66
N SER A 69 3.23 7.21 17.61
CA SER A 69 2.48 8.47 17.63
C SER A 69 2.93 9.36 18.80
N ASP A 70 2.31 10.53 18.93
CA ASP A 70 2.55 11.46 20.04
C ASP A 70 1.91 10.98 21.36
N LEU A 71 1.10 9.90 21.33
CA LEU A 71 0.58 9.25 22.55
C LEU A 71 1.68 8.49 23.31
N GLY A 72 2.86 8.39 22.74
CA GLY A 72 4.02 7.76 23.36
C GLY A 72 4.17 6.27 23.02
N PRO A 73 5.20 5.62 23.61
CA PRO A 73 5.54 4.22 23.33
C PRO A 73 4.67 3.25 24.13
N VAL A 74 3.36 3.31 23.90
CA VAL A 74 2.36 2.48 24.58
C VAL A 74 1.65 1.62 23.55
N GLN A 75 1.45 0.34 23.86
CA GLN A 75 0.59 -0.52 23.07
C GLN A 75 -0.84 -0.45 23.64
N LEU A 76 -1.76 0.08 22.85
CA LEU A 76 -3.16 0.32 23.25
C LEU A 76 -4.10 -0.78 22.78
N GLU A 77 -3.80 -1.42 21.64
CA GLU A 77 -4.58 -2.54 21.11
C GLU A 77 -3.70 -3.77 20.95
N HIS A 78 -4.22 -4.93 21.33
CA HIS A 78 -3.63 -6.22 21.03
C HIS A 78 -4.49 -6.91 19.97
N LYS A 79 -3.86 -7.38 18.88
CA LYS A 79 -4.53 -8.36 18.04
C LYS A 79 -4.66 -9.64 18.83
N SER A 80 -5.86 -9.95 19.28
CA SER A 80 -6.16 -11.28 19.80
C SER A 80 -6.01 -12.25 18.62
N GLU A 81 -4.89 -12.95 18.53
CA GLU A 81 -4.78 -14.15 17.71
C GLU A 81 -5.67 -15.22 18.37
N GLY A 82 -6.96 -15.18 18.02
CA GLY A 82 -7.92 -16.20 18.43
C GLY A 82 -7.56 -17.52 17.75
N VAL A 83 -6.64 -18.26 18.36
CA VAL A 83 -6.37 -19.64 18.00
C VAL A 83 -7.55 -20.47 18.50
N PHE A 84 -8.36 -20.96 17.55
CA PHE A 84 -9.14 -22.17 17.69
C PHE A 84 -10.20 -22.23 18.80
N LEU A 85 -11.44 -21.91 18.43
CA LEU A 85 -12.64 -22.65 18.86
C LEU A 85 -13.89 -21.91 18.30
N GLY A 86 -14.39 -22.33 17.18
CA GLY A 86 -15.77 -22.34 16.64
C GLY A 86 -16.85 -21.37 17.16
N ARG A 87 -16.48 -20.17 17.59
CA ARG A 87 -17.40 -19.05 17.88
C ARG A 87 -16.68 -17.75 17.58
N ASP A 88 -17.33 -16.91 16.76
CA ASP A 88 -16.92 -15.52 16.46
C ASP A 88 -16.87 -14.68 17.75
N TYR A 89 -15.80 -14.81 18.53
CA TYR A 89 -15.40 -13.83 19.52
C TYR A 89 -14.31 -12.92 18.92
N THR A 90 -14.65 -12.20 17.87
CA THR A 90 -13.93 -10.97 17.48
C THR A 90 -14.33 -9.85 18.44
N ASN A 91 -14.28 -10.11 19.73
CA ASN A 91 -14.26 -9.03 20.70
C ASN A 91 -12.85 -8.48 20.72
N ASN A 92 -12.58 -7.46 19.90
CA ASN A 92 -11.57 -6.47 20.20
C ASN A 92 -11.97 -5.86 21.55
N THR A 93 -11.49 -6.44 22.64
CA THR A 93 -11.65 -5.87 23.97
C THR A 93 -10.90 -4.55 23.95
N LYS A 94 -11.65 -3.44 23.85
CA LYS A 94 -11.10 -2.11 24.06
C LYS A 94 -10.55 -2.04 25.46
N ASN A 95 -9.24 -2.05 25.60
CA ASN A 95 -8.56 -1.95 26.89
C ASN A 95 -8.30 -0.50 27.30
N PHE A 96 -9.00 0.46 26.70
CA PHE A 96 -8.81 1.88 26.94
C PHE A 96 -10.14 2.62 27.06
N SER A 97 -10.11 3.78 27.74
CA SER A 97 -11.28 4.66 27.97
C SER A 97 -11.73 5.32 26.67
N ASP A 98 -12.96 5.87 26.68
CA ASP A 98 -13.47 6.64 25.54
C ASP A 98 -12.64 7.89 25.24
N THR A 99 -11.99 8.48 26.26
CA THR A 99 -11.05 9.58 26.09
C THR A 99 -9.84 9.15 25.25
N VAL A 100 -9.23 8.02 25.60
CA VAL A 100 -8.10 7.47 24.84
C VAL A 100 -8.53 7.06 23.43
N ALA A 101 -9.76 6.56 23.24
CA ALA A 101 -10.31 6.27 21.91
C ALA A 101 -10.34 7.53 21.04
N LEU A 102 -10.78 8.66 21.59
CA LEU A 102 -10.79 9.94 20.88
C LEU A 102 -9.36 10.40 20.52
N GLU A 103 -8.41 10.27 21.44
CA GLU A 103 -7.00 10.61 21.20
C GLU A 103 -6.40 9.75 20.08
N ILE A 104 -6.68 8.43 20.06
CA ILE A 104 -6.29 7.52 18.97
C ILE A 104 -6.83 8.03 17.64
N ASP A 105 -8.13 8.34 17.55
CA ASP A 105 -8.76 8.80 16.32
C ASP A 105 -8.17 10.14 15.85
N GLN A 106 -7.82 11.04 16.76
CA GLN A 106 -7.16 12.31 16.46
C GLN A 106 -5.75 12.08 15.89
N GLU A 107 -4.95 11.22 16.51
CA GLU A 107 -3.60 10.89 16.01
C GLU A 107 -3.61 10.17 14.66
N VAL A 108 -4.55 9.25 14.45
CA VAL A 108 -4.73 8.59 13.13
C VAL A 108 -5.04 9.62 12.05
N ARG A 109 -5.99 10.54 12.31
CA ARG A 109 -6.33 11.62 11.37
C ARG A 109 -5.14 12.52 11.10
N LYS A 110 -4.40 12.91 12.12
CA LYS A 110 -3.20 13.74 12.01
C LYS A 110 -2.15 13.10 11.10
N ILE A 111 -1.85 11.80 11.30
CA ILE A 111 -0.92 11.05 10.45
C ILE A 111 -1.40 11.04 8.98
N ILE A 112 -2.68 10.77 8.74
CA ILE A 112 -3.24 10.76 7.38
C ILE A 112 -3.16 12.15 6.75
N ASP A 113 -3.52 13.22 7.48
CA ASP A 113 -3.49 14.59 6.97
C ASP A 113 -2.07 15.06 6.65
N GLU A 114 -1.09 14.72 7.48
CA GLU A 114 0.32 15.04 7.22
C GLU A 114 0.83 14.32 5.97
N CYS A 115 0.51 13.03 5.82
CA CYS A 115 0.87 12.25 4.64
C CYS A 115 0.16 12.77 3.38
N TYR A 116 -1.10 13.19 3.49
CA TYR A 116 -1.87 13.77 2.40
C TYR A 116 -1.24 15.09 1.91
N LYS A 117 -0.91 16.01 2.84
CA LYS A 117 -0.21 17.25 2.53
C LYS A 117 1.14 16.99 1.86
N LYS A 118 1.87 15.98 2.33
CA LYS A 118 3.15 15.57 1.75
C LYS A 118 2.97 15.02 0.33
N ALA A 119 1.98 14.14 0.09
CA ALA A 119 1.65 13.62 -1.23
C ALA A 119 1.28 14.77 -2.18
N THR A 120 0.42 15.69 -1.73
CA THR A 120 0.01 16.88 -2.49
C THR A 120 1.21 17.73 -2.91
N LYS A 121 2.14 17.97 -1.99
CA LYS A 121 3.35 18.73 -2.29
C LYS A 121 4.21 18.02 -3.34
N ILE A 122 4.50 16.73 -3.15
CA ILE A 122 5.30 15.94 -4.09
C ILE A 122 4.71 15.96 -5.49
N LEU A 123 3.39 15.74 -5.61
CA LEU A 123 2.72 15.69 -6.92
C LEU A 123 2.63 17.08 -7.58
N LYS A 124 2.43 18.15 -6.79
CA LYS A 124 2.47 19.51 -7.31
C LYS A 124 3.85 19.90 -7.84
N ASP A 125 4.89 19.57 -7.08
CA ASP A 125 6.28 19.90 -7.43
C ASP A 125 6.77 19.09 -8.64
N ASN A 126 6.14 17.93 -8.95
CA ASN A 126 6.50 17.03 -10.05
C ASN A 126 5.37 16.85 -11.09
N LYS A 127 4.52 17.86 -11.27
CA LYS A 127 3.33 17.75 -12.12
C LYS A 127 3.65 17.35 -13.57
N ASP A 128 4.71 17.89 -14.15
CA ASP A 128 5.12 17.58 -15.52
C ASP A 128 5.61 16.14 -15.65
N LEU A 129 6.32 15.63 -14.65
CA LEU A 129 6.75 14.25 -14.60
C LEU A 129 5.57 13.28 -14.48
N VAL A 130 4.57 13.61 -13.65
CA VAL A 130 3.35 12.78 -13.53
C VAL A 130 2.63 12.72 -14.87
N LYS A 131 2.52 13.85 -15.58
CA LYS A 131 1.93 13.89 -16.92
C LYS A 131 2.71 13.04 -17.92
N LEU A 132 4.03 13.17 -17.93
CA LEU A 132 4.90 12.38 -18.79
C LEU A 132 4.74 10.87 -18.55
N LEU A 133 4.73 10.44 -17.30
CA LEU A 133 4.50 9.04 -16.92
C LEU A 133 3.11 8.55 -17.37
N SER A 134 2.09 9.38 -17.19
CA SER A 134 0.71 9.07 -17.60
C SER A 134 0.61 8.90 -19.11
N ASP A 135 1.15 9.86 -19.89
CA ASP A 135 1.12 9.82 -21.35
C ASP A 135 1.87 8.59 -21.87
N THR A 136 3.04 8.29 -21.29
CA THR A 136 3.82 7.10 -21.63
C THR A 136 3.07 5.79 -21.29
N LEU A 137 2.38 5.76 -20.13
CA LEU A 137 1.62 4.59 -19.72
C LEU A 137 0.39 4.36 -20.62
N ILE A 138 -0.26 5.41 -21.09
CA ILE A 138 -1.38 5.32 -22.05
C ILE A 138 -0.87 4.74 -23.38
N GLU A 139 0.30 5.17 -23.84
CA GLU A 139 0.88 4.71 -25.10
C GLU A 139 1.37 3.24 -25.02
N LYS A 140 2.15 2.92 -23.98
CA LYS A 140 2.78 1.60 -23.81
C LYS A 140 1.91 0.58 -23.08
N GLN A 141 0.89 1.02 -22.33
CA GLN A 141 0.02 0.22 -21.45
C GLN A 141 0.74 -0.45 -20.27
N THR A 142 2.05 -0.57 -20.32
CA THR A 142 2.88 -1.11 -19.24
C THR A 142 4.20 -0.35 -19.20
N ILE A 143 4.64 0.03 -18.01
CA ILE A 143 5.94 0.66 -17.77
C ILE A 143 6.67 -0.12 -16.70
N THR A 144 7.92 -0.52 -16.99
CA THR A 144 8.77 -1.22 -16.03
C THR A 144 9.44 -0.23 -15.06
N LYS A 145 10.02 -0.76 -14.00
CA LYS A 145 10.75 0.06 -13.03
C LYS A 145 11.92 0.80 -13.69
N GLU A 146 12.67 0.11 -14.54
CA GLU A 146 13.82 0.66 -15.27
C GLU A 146 13.41 1.83 -16.16
N GLU A 147 12.27 1.70 -16.84
CA GLU A 147 11.68 2.76 -17.66
C GLU A 147 11.19 3.94 -16.82
N ILE A 148 10.59 3.69 -15.65
CA ILE A 148 10.22 4.75 -14.71
C ILE A 148 11.47 5.50 -14.23
N ASP A 149 12.51 4.77 -13.82
CA ASP A 149 13.77 5.36 -13.36
C ASP A 149 14.44 6.18 -14.49
N GLU A 150 14.37 5.72 -15.74
CA GLU A 150 14.88 6.45 -16.90
C GLU A 150 14.08 7.75 -17.15
N LEU A 151 12.73 7.67 -17.17
CA LEU A 151 11.87 8.84 -17.33
C LEU A 151 12.09 9.88 -16.23
N VAL A 152 12.24 9.44 -14.99
CA VAL A 152 12.51 10.32 -13.85
C VAL A 152 13.84 11.04 -13.99
N ASN A 153 14.89 10.35 -14.47
CA ASN A 153 16.24 10.90 -14.54
C ASN A 153 16.51 11.71 -15.82
N THR A 154 15.92 11.31 -16.94
CA THR A 154 16.26 11.87 -18.27
C THR A 154 15.11 12.63 -18.92
N GLY A 155 13.88 12.43 -18.46
CA GLY A 155 12.67 12.97 -19.09
C GLY A 155 12.31 12.30 -20.43
N LYS A 156 12.98 11.22 -20.82
CA LYS A 156 12.75 10.50 -22.09
C LYS A 156 13.03 9.02 -21.91
N LEU A 157 12.35 8.17 -22.72
CA LEU A 157 12.72 6.77 -22.86
C LEU A 157 13.71 6.61 -24.01
N SER A 158 14.79 5.86 -23.78
CA SER A 158 15.61 5.37 -24.87
C SER A 158 14.80 4.32 -25.61
N ASN A 159 14.67 4.45 -26.95
CA ASN A 159 14.05 3.44 -27.81
C ASN A 159 14.89 2.15 -27.82
N LYS A 160 14.89 1.39 -26.72
CA LYS A 160 15.28 -0.02 -26.72
C LYS A 160 14.02 -0.78 -27.10
N GLY A 161 14.08 -1.38 -28.29
CA GLY A 161 12.96 -2.10 -28.89
C GLY A 161 12.28 -3.07 -27.93
N ASP A 162 11.00 -3.26 -28.15
CA ASP A 162 10.11 -4.19 -27.46
C ASP A 162 10.71 -5.60 -27.39
N GLU A 163 11.47 -5.90 -26.33
CA GLU A 163 11.67 -7.29 -25.92
C GLU A 163 10.43 -7.69 -25.12
N PRO A 164 9.69 -8.73 -25.56
CA PRO A 164 8.55 -9.22 -24.81
C PRO A 164 9.05 -9.67 -23.43
N VAL A 165 8.48 -9.09 -22.37
CA VAL A 165 8.69 -9.55 -21.00
C VAL A 165 8.14 -10.97 -20.94
N GLU A 166 9.03 -11.96 -20.95
CA GLU A 166 8.68 -13.33 -20.59
C GLU A 166 8.16 -13.32 -19.16
N LEU A 167 6.85 -13.38 -19.03
CA LEU A 167 6.20 -13.68 -17.76
C LEU A 167 6.73 -15.05 -17.32
N ASN A 168 7.53 -15.05 -16.25
CA ASN A 168 8.03 -16.29 -15.64
C ASN A 168 6.83 -17.14 -15.20
N GLU A 169 6.41 -18.10 -16.02
CA GLU A 169 5.36 -19.07 -15.74
C GLU A 169 5.65 -19.96 -14.51
N LYS A 170 6.84 -19.87 -13.95
CA LYS A 170 7.26 -20.65 -12.76
C LYS A 170 6.48 -20.35 -11.47
N ILE A 171 5.67 -19.29 -11.43
CA ILE A 171 4.88 -18.96 -10.22
C ILE A 171 3.50 -19.62 -10.22
N VAL A 172 3.04 -20.13 -11.36
CA VAL A 172 1.70 -20.74 -11.51
C VAL A 172 1.73 -22.24 -11.22
N GLU A 173 2.82 -22.93 -11.55
CA GLU A 173 2.95 -24.39 -11.35
C GLU A 173 3.08 -24.80 -9.88
N ASP A 174 3.63 -23.96 -9.00
CA ASP A 174 3.78 -24.27 -7.56
C ASP A 174 2.45 -24.25 -6.76
N LYS A 175 1.37 -23.72 -7.36
CA LYS A 175 0.05 -23.71 -6.69
C LYS A 175 -0.84 -24.88 -7.10
N GLU A 176 -0.63 -25.48 -8.25
CA GLU A 176 -1.40 -26.67 -8.68
C GLU A 176 -0.86 -27.95 -8.10
N THR A 177 0.46 -28.08 -7.95
CA THR A 177 1.08 -29.26 -7.33
C THR A 177 0.77 -29.42 -5.85
N LYS A 178 0.54 -28.34 -5.12
CA LYS A 178 0.14 -28.40 -3.69
C LYS A 178 -1.33 -28.70 -3.45
N LYS A 179 -2.18 -28.60 -4.47
CA LYS A 179 -3.61 -29.00 -4.36
C LYS A 179 -3.83 -30.47 -4.64
N THR A 180 -2.99 -31.10 -5.45
CA THR A 180 -3.12 -32.53 -5.82
C THR A 180 -2.57 -33.46 -4.74
N THR A 181 -1.56 -33.01 -3.97
CA THR A 181 -0.94 -33.84 -2.93
C THR A 181 -1.78 -33.90 -1.62
N LYS A 182 -2.70 -32.95 -1.43
CA LYS A 182 -3.61 -32.98 -0.26
C LYS A 182 -4.89 -33.78 -0.46
N LYS A 183 -5.18 -34.22 -1.68
CA LYS A 183 -6.40 -34.98 -2.00
C LYS A 183 -6.19 -36.49 -1.95
N ASN A 184 -4.93 -36.96 -1.92
CA ASN A 184 -4.59 -38.39 -1.92
C ASN A 184 -4.13 -38.92 -0.55
N GLN A 185 -4.33 -38.16 0.55
CA GLN A 185 -4.01 -38.62 1.92
C GLN A 185 -5.24 -38.74 2.86
N SER A 186 -6.46 -38.74 2.29
CA SER A 186 -7.68 -38.91 3.08
C SER A 186 -8.55 -40.10 2.64
N GLU A 187 -7.98 -41.07 1.94
CA GLU A 187 -8.61 -42.37 1.64
C GLU A 187 -7.53 -43.45 1.85
N ASP A 188 -7.30 -43.86 3.12
CA ASP A 188 -6.87 -45.17 3.60
C ASP A 188 -7.11 -45.26 5.11
#